data_3ec555b71ce49ac3e43ee05c614b90a0
#
_entry.id   3ec555b71ce49ac3e43ee05c614b90a0
#
_cell.length_a   1.000
_cell.length_b   1.000
_cell.length_c   1.000
_cell.angle_alpha   90.00
_cell.angle_beta   90.00
_cell.angle_gamma   90.00
#
_symmetry.space_group_name_H-M   'P 1'
#
loop_
_entity.id
_entity.type
_entity.pdbx_description
1 polymer ?
#
loop_
_entity_poly.entity_id
_entity_poly.type
_entity_poly.pdbx_seq_one_letter_code
_entity_poly.pdbx_strand_id
1 'polypeptide(L)'
;TAVELIAFLLSPEGQKLMCFNPGTPGGPLRSALRRPPIRRDLYDEKFETYRSDPDYNPYASGSSFTYHPEWTGRYYTLLRVVLRTIMLDCLDELRDAWKAIIDAGGPNAVPEAMEYFNRLPFEYADADAAAQSLRRGETRSAVDIARTKRLWRDSMRANYRRAAELARTKKAR
;
A
#
# COMPACT_ATOMS: atom_id res chain seq x y z
N THR A 1 29.38 -13.76 -12.98
CA THR A 1 29.59 -12.28 -12.86
C THR A 1 28.26 -11.53 -12.71
N ALA A 2 28.30 -10.25 -12.31
CA ALA A 2 27.08 -9.42 -12.22
C ALA A 2 26.39 -9.28 -13.58
N VAL A 3 27.15 -9.19 -14.66
CA VAL A 3 26.64 -9.10 -16.04
C VAL A 3 25.86 -10.38 -16.42
N GLU A 4 26.39 -11.55 -16.10
CA GLU A 4 25.73 -12.84 -16.35
C GLU A 4 24.42 -12.96 -15.58
N LEU A 5 24.39 -12.51 -14.33
CA LEU A 5 23.15 -12.48 -13.53
C LEU A 5 22.09 -11.57 -14.17
N ILE A 6 22.47 -10.36 -14.59
CA ILE A 6 21.56 -9.43 -15.26
C ILE A 6 21.06 -10.04 -16.58
N ALA A 7 21.95 -10.63 -17.39
CA ALA A 7 21.57 -11.30 -18.62
C ALA A 7 20.58 -12.44 -18.37
N PHE A 8 20.81 -13.26 -17.35
CA PHE A 8 19.89 -14.32 -16.94
C PHE A 8 18.54 -13.75 -16.50
N LEU A 9 18.50 -12.71 -15.66
CA LEU A 9 17.26 -12.10 -15.18
C LEU A 9 16.43 -11.50 -16.32
N LEU A 10 17.05 -11.04 -17.39
CA LEU A 10 16.39 -10.53 -18.60
C LEU A 10 16.08 -11.59 -19.65
N SER A 11 16.59 -12.81 -19.48
CA SER A 11 16.33 -13.94 -20.39
C SER A 11 14.89 -14.44 -20.26
N PRO A 12 14.38 -15.18 -21.26
CA PRO A 12 13.06 -15.84 -21.14
C PRO A 12 12.96 -16.75 -19.91
N GLU A 13 14.02 -17.48 -19.60
CA GLU A 13 14.11 -18.40 -18.46
C GLU A 13 14.01 -17.66 -17.12
N GLY A 14 14.80 -16.60 -16.95
CA GLY A 14 14.77 -15.77 -15.74
C GLY A 14 13.42 -15.07 -15.53
N GLN A 15 12.82 -14.59 -16.61
CA GLN A 15 11.52 -13.91 -16.55
C GLN A 15 10.36 -14.87 -16.24
N LYS A 16 10.39 -16.12 -16.74
CA LYS A 16 9.41 -17.16 -16.39
C LYS A 16 9.43 -17.48 -14.89
N LEU A 17 10.60 -17.55 -14.28
CA LEU A 17 10.71 -17.76 -12.83
C LEU A 17 10.00 -16.66 -12.02
N MET A 18 9.91 -15.44 -12.56
CA MET A 18 9.31 -14.30 -11.87
C MET A 18 7.78 -14.26 -11.99
N CYS A 19 7.22 -14.74 -13.11
CA CYS A 19 5.81 -14.54 -13.44
C CYS A 19 4.98 -15.82 -13.55
N PHE A 20 5.59 -16.99 -13.58
CA PHE A 20 4.86 -18.25 -13.74
C PHE A 20 4.47 -18.86 -12.39
N ASN A 21 3.45 -19.70 -12.43
CA ASN A 21 3.02 -20.50 -11.28
C ASN A 21 4.02 -21.63 -10.99
N PRO A 22 4.17 -22.05 -9.73
CA PRO A 22 4.95 -23.24 -9.38
C PRO A 22 4.43 -24.49 -10.11
N GLY A 23 5.37 -25.33 -10.55
CA GLY A 23 5.05 -26.57 -11.24
C GLY A 23 4.74 -26.42 -12.73
N THR A 24 4.71 -25.22 -13.28
CA THR A 24 4.61 -25.01 -14.73
C THR A 24 5.98 -25.06 -15.40
N PRO A 25 6.05 -25.42 -16.71
CA PRO A 25 7.30 -25.51 -17.43
C PRO A 25 8.08 -24.18 -17.41
N GLY A 26 9.26 -24.19 -16.78
CA GLY A 26 10.12 -23.00 -16.61
C GLY A 26 9.69 -22.09 -15.45
N GLY A 27 8.66 -22.43 -14.69
CA GLY A 27 8.22 -21.70 -13.51
C GLY A 27 9.08 -22.04 -12.25
N PRO A 28 8.85 -21.33 -11.14
CA PRO A 28 9.57 -21.57 -9.90
C PRO A 28 9.17 -22.91 -9.25
N LEU A 29 10.04 -23.46 -8.41
CA LEU A 29 9.82 -24.78 -7.77
C LEU A 29 8.83 -24.73 -6.59
N ARG A 30 8.82 -23.63 -5.82
CA ARG A 30 8.12 -23.58 -4.51
C ARG A 30 7.03 -22.54 -4.44
N SER A 31 7.31 -21.30 -4.84
CA SER A 31 6.40 -20.18 -4.64
C SER A 31 6.40 -19.26 -5.85
N ALA A 32 5.21 -18.81 -6.26
CA ALA A 32 5.07 -17.77 -7.27
C ALA A 32 5.59 -16.43 -6.72
N LEU A 33 6.48 -15.76 -7.48
CA LEU A 33 6.97 -14.44 -7.12
C LEU A 33 5.99 -13.32 -7.49
N ARG A 34 5.05 -13.59 -8.39
CA ARG A 34 3.99 -12.68 -8.84
C ARG A 34 4.56 -11.33 -9.31
N ARG A 35 5.59 -11.38 -10.14
CA ARG A 35 6.21 -10.19 -10.74
C ARG A 35 5.90 -10.14 -12.22
N PRO A 36 5.34 -9.01 -12.72
CA PRO A 36 5.09 -8.86 -14.15
C PRO A 36 6.40 -8.97 -14.94
N PRO A 37 6.44 -9.76 -16.02
CA PRO A 37 7.65 -9.86 -16.84
C PRO A 37 7.88 -8.56 -17.65
N ILE A 38 9.15 -8.22 -17.84
CA ILE A 38 9.54 -7.11 -18.70
C ILE A 38 9.40 -7.53 -20.19
N ARG A 39 9.52 -8.82 -20.47
CA ARG A 39 9.44 -9.36 -21.83
C ARG A 39 8.01 -9.40 -22.33
N ARG A 40 7.76 -8.79 -23.48
CA ARG A 40 6.42 -8.73 -24.10
C ARG A 40 5.93 -10.09 -24.59
N ASP A 41 6.84 -10.96 -25.07
CA ASP A 41 6.53 -12.31 -25.56
C ASP A 41 5.96 -13.25 -24.48
N LEU A 42 6.15 -12.95 -23.20
CA LEU A 42 5.55 -13.71 -22.10
C LEU A 42 4.09 -13.32 -21.80
N TYR A 43 3.54 -12.33 -22.53
CA TYR A 43 2.12 -11.99 -22.48
C TYR A 43 1.30 -12.65 -23.61
N ASP A 44 1.95 -13.48 -24.47
CA ASP A 44 1.25 -14.26 -25.47
C ASP A 44 0.25 -15.23 -24.81
N GLU A 45 -0.87 -15.50 -25.49
CA GLU A 45 -1.97 -16.39 -25.02
C GLU A 45 -1.49 -17.77 -24.59
N LYS A 46 -0.48 -18.32 -25.27
CA LYS A 46 0.13 -19.63 -24.93
C LYS A 46 0.70 -19.73 -23.52
N PHE A 47 0.98 -18.57 -22.87
CA PHE A 47 1.52 -18.50 -21.51
C PHE A 47 0.48 -18.03 -20.47
N GLU A 48 -0.74 -17.74 -20.87
CA GLU A 48 -1.78 -17.20 -20.01
C GLU A 48 -2.05 -18.11 -18.80
N THR A 49 -2.22 -19.39 -19.02
CA THR A 49 -2.46 -20.37 -17.96
C THR A 49 -1.25 -20.62 -17.05
N TYR A 50 -0.06 -20.24 -17.48
CA TYR A 50 1.19 -20.41 -16.71
C TYR A 50 1.48 -19.18 -15.82
N ARG A 51 0.96 -18.02 -16.21
CA ARG A 51 1.20 -16.79 -15.44
C ARG A 51 0.42 -16.77 -14.14
N SER A 52 1.05 -16.25 -13.09
CA SER A 52 0.42 -16.10 -11.76
C SER A 52 -0.64 -14.98 -11.75
N ASP A 53 -0.54 -14.02 -12.64
CA ASP A 53 -1.48 -12.91 -12.81
C ASP A 53 -1.82 -12.76 -14.31
N PRO A 54 -2.69 -13.64 -14.87
CA PRO A 54 -2.99 -13.70 -16.30
C PRO A 54 -3.65 -12.42 -16.82
N ASP A 55 -4.55 -11.84 -16.03
CA ASP A 55 -5.33 -10.65 -16.42
C ASP A 55 -4.51 -9.35 -16.42
N TYR A 56 -3.31 -9.36 -15.84
CA TYR A 56 -2.47 -8.17 -15.76
C TYR A 56 -1.47 -8.11 -16.91
N ASN A 57 -1.62 -7.08 -17.77
CA ASN A 57 -0.67 -6.75 -18.83
C ASN A 57 -0.32 -5.26 -18.79
N PRO A 58 0.87 -4.86 -18.29
CA PRO A 58 1.25 -3.46 -18.18
C PRO A 58 1.39 -2.76 -19.54
N TYR A 59 1.62 -3.52 -20.61
CA TYR A 59 1.73 -2.96 -21.95
C TYR A 59 0.37 -2.66 -22.59
N ALA A 60 -0.69 -3.34 -22.17
CA ALA A 60 -2.06 -3.05 -22.56
C ALA A 60 -2.68 -1.97 -21.67
N SER A 61 -2.36 -1.98 -20.38
CA SER A 61 -2.95 -1.06 -19.38
C SER A 61 -2.19 0.28 -19.26
N GLY A 62 -0.95 0.35 -19.71
CA GLY A 62 -0.05 1.49 -19.50
C GLY A 62 -0.51 2.80 -20.10
N SER A 63 -1.42 2.75 -21.08
CA SER A 63 -2.01 3.95 -21.70
C SER A 63 -3.13 4.60 -20.88
N SER A 64 -3.65 3.91 -19.86
CA SER A 64 -4.78 4.37 -19.04
C SER A 64 -4.36 5.12 -17.76
N PHE A 65 -3.06 5.06 -17.40
CA PHE A 65 -2.56 5.73 -16.21
C PHE A 65 -1.89 7.06 -16.57
N THR A 66 -2.50 8.15 -16.13
CA THR A 66 -1.88 9.48 -16.19
C THR A 66 -1.32 9.82 -14.82
N TYR A 67 0.00 9.98 -14.73
CA TYR A 67 0.64 10.40 -13.49
C TYR A 67 0.54 11.92 -13.32
N HIS A 68 0.00 12.34 -12.19
CA HIS A 68 -0.15 13.74 -11.79
C HIS A 68 0.83 14.08 -10.66
N PRO A 69 2.08 14.47 -10.97
CA PRO A 69 3.09 14.76 -9.96
C PRO A 69 2.71 15.91 -9.04
N GLU A 70 1.88 16.84 -9.51
CA GLU A 70 1.35 17.97 -8.75
C GLU A 70 0.50 17.55 -7.54
N TRP A 71 -0.13 16.35 -7.58
CA TRP A 71 -0.96 15.85 -6.48
C TRP A 71 -0.15 15.24 -5.35
N THR A 72 0.95 14.58 -5.66
CA THR A 72 1.70 13.78 -4.67
C THR A 72 3.19 14.06 -4.64
N GLY A 73 3.79 14.54 -5.72
CA GLY A 73 5.25 14.67 -5.84
C GLY A 73 5.88 15.51 -4.74
N ARG A 74 5.28 16.65 -4.42
CA ARG A 74 5.73 17.53 -3.34
C ARG A 74 5.49 16.98 -1.92
N TYR A 75 4.60 15.99 -1.80
CA TYR A 75 4.22 15.37 -0.52
C TYR A 75 4.86 14.03 -0.25
N TYR A 76 5.80 13.56 -1.08
CA TYR A 76 6.38 12.22 -0.93
C TYR A 76 6.94 11.95 0.47
N THR A 77 7.66 12.91 1.05
CA THR A 77 8.18 12.79 2.41
C THR A 77 7.06 12.76 3.45
N LEU A 78 6.03 13.60 3.28
CA LEU A 78 4.85 13.60 4.13
C LEU A 78 4.14 12.25 4.08
N LEU A 79 3.83 11.75 2.87
CA LEU A 79 3.15 10.47 2.68
C LEU A 79 3.91 9.31 3.35
N ARG A 80 5.23 9.26 3.20
CA ARG A 80 6.05 8.23 3.86
C ARG A 80 5.95 8.28 5.38
N VAL A 81 5.98 9.48 5.96
CA VAL A 81 5.87 9.66 7.41
C VAL A 81 4.46 9.35 7.90
N VAL A 82 3.45 9.81 7.18
CA VAL A 82 2.04 9.56 7.49
C VAL A 82 1.77 8.05 7.46
N LEU A 83 2.07 7.37 6.36
CA LEU A 83 1.86 5.92 6.23
C LEU A 83 2.53 5.14 7.37
N ARG A 84 3.79 5.48 7.70
CA ARG A 84 4.47 4.86 8.85
C ARG A 84 3.72 5.10 10.15
N THR A 85 3.38 6.37 10.43
CA THR A 85 2.83 6.78 11.72
C THR A 85 1.40 6.28 11.93
N ILE A 86 0.55 6.33 10.88
CA ILE A 86 -0.86 5.96 11.00
C ILE A 86 -1.13 4.47 10.77
N MET A 87 -0.27 3.78 10.03
CA MET A 87 -0.45 2.35 9.73
C MET A 87 0.50 1.48 10.53
N LEU A 88 1.83 1.67 10.40
CA LEU A 88 2.80 0.77 11.02
C LEU A 88 2.89 0.96 12.54
N ASP A 89 2.93 2.20 13.01
CA ASP A 89 3.01 2.50 14.45
C ASP A 89 1.65 2.28 15.17
N CYS A 90 0.55 2.07 14.43
CA CYS A 90 -0.81 1.80 14.93
C CYS A 90 -1.37 0.47 14.39
N LEU A 91 -0.50 -0.46 13.99
CA LEU A 91 -0.90 -1.66 13.25
C LEU A 91 -1.90 -2.54 14.01
N ASP A 92 -1.74 -2.67 15.31
CA ASP A 92 -2.60 -3.51 16.13
C ASP A 92 -4.01 -2.91 16.23
N GLU A 93 -4.13 -1.61 16.50
CA GLU A 93 -5.41 -0.91 16.55
C GLU A 93 -6.08 -0.87 15.16
N LEU A 94 -5.31 -0.68 14.10
CA LEU A 94 -5.81 -0.71 12.72
C LEU A 94 -6.39 -2.09 12.37
N ARG A 95 -5.67 -3.17 12.67
CA ARG A 95 -6.12 -4.55 12.42
C ARG A 95 -7.34 -4.91 13.24
N ASP A 96 -7.37 -4.50 14.51
CA ASP A 96 -8.52 -4.74 15.40
C ASP A 96 -9.77 -4.02 14.90
N ALA A 97 -9.63 -2.75 14.49
CA ALA A 97 -10.72 -1.99 13.91
C ALA A 97 -11.21 -2.60 12.59
N TRP A 98 -10.30 -2.95 11.70
CA TRP A 98 -10.65 -3.57 10.42
C TRP A 98 -11.36 -4.92 10.62
N LYS A 99 -10.85 -5.75 11.52
CA LYS A 99 -11.50 -7.01 11.88
C LYS A 99 -12.92 -6.79 12.39
N ALA A 100 -13.13 -5.83 13.29
CA ALA A 100 -14.45 -5.50 13.82
C ALA A 100 -15.41 -5.04 12.72
N ILE A 101 -14.93 -4.22 11.76
CA ILE A 101 -15.70 -3.76 10.61
C ILE A 101 -16.12 -4.94 9.72
N ILE A 102 -15.19 -5.84 9.40
CA ILE A 102 -15.51 -7.03 8.59
C ILE A 102 -16.51 -7.94 9.33
N ASP A 103 -16.30 -8.19 10.60
CA ASP A 103 -17.18 -9.00 11.45
C ASP A 103 -18.60 -8.41 11.56
N ALA A 104 -18.76 -7.11 11.38
CA ALA A 104 -20.05 -6.40 11.40
C ALA A 104 -20.76 -6.33 10.03
N GLY A 105 -20.24 -7.02 9.00
CA GLY A 105 -20.82 -7.07 7.66
C GLY A 105 -20.10 -6.21 6.62
N GLY A 106 -18.91 -5.69 6.95
CA GLY A 106 -18.05 -4.93 6.06
C GLY A 106 -18.29 -3.41 6.07
N PRO A 107 -17.49 -2.65 5.32
CA PRO A 107 -17.50 -1.18 5.33
C PRO A 107 -18.86 -0.54 5.11
N ASN A 108 -19.64 -1.08 4.18
CA ASN A 108 -20.97 -0.54 3.84
C ASN A 108 -22.01 -0.76 4.96
N ALA A 109 -21.78 -1.74 5.82
CA ALA A 109 -22.68 -2.02 6.93
C ALA A 109 -22.46 -1.06 8.11
N VAL A 110 -21.29 -0.45 8.24
CA VAL A 110 -20.90 0.40 9.39
C VAL A 110 -20.32 1.75 8.96
N PRO A 111 -21.09 2.61 8.25
CA PRO A 111 -20.57 3.87 7.70
C PRO A 111 -20.01 4.82 8.77
N GLU A 112 -20.62 4.87 9.96
CA GLU A 112 -20.12 5.68 11.07
C GLU A 112 -18.74 5.20 11.58
N ALA A 113 -18.54 3.89 11.66
CA ALA A 113 -17.22 3.33 12.00
C ALA A 113 -16.18 3.64 10.92
N MET A 114 -16.57 3.59 9.64
CA MET A 114 -15.71 3.93 8.51
C MET A 114 -15.32 5.40 8.48
N GLU A 115 -16.19 6.30 8.95
CA GLU A 115 -15.84 7.71 9.08
C GLU A 115 -14.64 7.90 10.03
N TYR A 116 -14.67 7.28 11.21
CA TYR A 116 -13.53 7.31 12.13
C TYR A 116 -12.31 6.57 11.58
N PHE A 117 -12.50 5.42 10.95
CA PHE A 117 -11.41 4.62 10.39
C PHE A 117 -10.62 5.37 9.33
N ASN A 118 -11.29 6.17 8.50
CA ASN A 118 -10.69 6.92 7.40
C ASN A 118 -10.25 8.34 7.80
N ARG A 119 -10.56 8.81 9.00
CA ARG A 119 -10.25 10.17 9.44
C ARG A 119 -8.76 10.36 9.66
N LEU A 120 -8.11 11.10 8.77
CA LEU A 120 -6.70 11.45 8.88
C LEU A 120 -6.46 12.49 10.01
N PRO A 121 -5.22 12.58 10.53
CA PRO A 121 -4.88 13.52 11.60
C PRO A 121 -4.76 14.98 11.13
N PHE A 122 -5.00 15.27 9.87
CA PHE A 122 -5.07 16.59 9.23
C PHE A 122 -5.89 16.52 7.95
N GLU A 123 -6.44 17.62 7.51
CA GLU A 123 -7.18 17.74 6.26
C GLU A 123 -6.22 17.90 5.06
N TYR A 124 -6.67 17.53 3.85
CA TYR A 124 -5.86 17.68 2.64
C TYR A 124 -5.45 19.15 2.39
N ALA A 125 -6.32 20.10 2.72
CA ALA A 125 -6.03 21.53 2.63
C ALA A 125 -4.80 21.94 3.47
N ASP A 126 -4.52 21.22 4.56
CA ASP A 126 -3.39 21.47 5.45
C ASP A 126 -2.12 20.68 5.09
N ALA A 127 -2.14 19.92 3.98
CA ALA A 127 -1.03 19.04 3.62
C ALA A 127 0.30 19.80 3.43
N ASP A 128 0.28 21.02 2.92
CA ASP A 128 1.49 21.86 2.79
C ASP A 128 2.06 22.24 4.17
N ALA A 129 1.22 22.66 5.11
CA ALA A 129 1.64 22.96 6.48
C ALA A 129 2.15 21.68 7.20
N ALA A 130 1.49 20.56 7.00
CA ALA A 130 1.92 19.26 7.50
C ALA A 130 3.27 18.83 6.91
N ALA A 131 3.48 19.00 5.60
CA ALA A 131 4.74 18.71 4.93
C ALA A 131 5.88 19.62 5.46
N GLN A 132 5.62 20.92 5.63
CA GLN A 132 6.57 21.86 6.20
C GLN A 132 6.93 21.51 7.65
N SER A 133 5.96 21.01 8.43
CA SER A 133 6.19 20.60 9.82
C SER A 133 7.17 19.44 9.98
N LEU A 134 7.39 18.67 8.90
CA LEU A 134 8.30 17.52 8.86
C LEU A 134 9.68 17.83 8.26
N ARG A 135 9.86 19.01 7.64
CA ARG A 135 11.14 19.38 7.06
C ARG A 135 12.12 19.76 8.17
N ARG A 136 13.28 19.13 8.18
CA ARG A 136 14.41 19.59 8.99
C ARG A 136 14.97 20.85 8.35
N GLY A 137 15.14 21.91 9.14
CA GLY A 137 15.72 23.17 8.73
C GLY A 137 15.92 24.08 9.93
N GLU A 138 16.35 25.32 9.70
CA GLU A 138 16.62 26.33 10.75
C GLU A 138 15.41 26.61 11.66
N THR A 139 14.20 26.28 11.22
CA THR A 139 12.94 26.57 11.89
C THR A 139 12.33 25.43 12.70
N ARG A 140 12.82 24.18 12.57
CA ARG A 140 12.21 23.06 13.30
C ARG A 140 13.23 22.02 13.79
N SER A 141 13.16 21.75 15.09
CA SER A 141 14.02 20.77 15.76
C SER A 141 13.53 19.33 15.53
N ALA A 142 14.42 18.35 15.76
CA ALA A 142 14.05 16.94 15.75
C ALA A 142 12.96 16.62 16.79
N VAL A 143 12.91 17.37 17.89
CA VAL A 143 11.92 17.26 18.96
C VAL A 143 10.53 17.66 18.46
N ASP A 144 10.41 18.75 17.70
CA ASP A 144 9.13 19.21 17.15
C ASP A 144 8.57 18.21 16.14
N ILE A 145 9.43 17.64 15.29
CA ILE A 145 9.04 16.58 14.35
C ILE A 145 8.55 15.33 15.10
N ALA A 146 9.25 14.92 16.15
CA ALA A 146 8.85 13.79 16.98
C ALA A 146 7.52 14.04 17.69
N ARG A 147 7.30 15.26 18.19
CA ARG A 147 6.04 15.68 18.80
C ARG A 147 4.87 15.61 17.80
N THR A 148 5.04 16.12 16.58
CA THR A 148 4.02 16.06 15.52
C THR A 148 3.66 14.62 15.20
N LYS A 149 4.64 13.74 15.00
CA LYS A 149 4.40 12.32 14.75
C LYS A 149 3.65 11.63 15.91
N ARG A 150 4.01 11.98 17.15
CA ARG A 150 3.32 11.46 18.33
C ARG A 150 1.85 11.89 18.35
N LEU A 151 1.53 13.15 18.11
CA LEU A 151 0.16 13.65 18.05
C LEU A 151 -0.66 12.92 16.96
N TRP A 152 -0.11 12.75 15.78
CA TRP A 152 -0.77 12.02 14.70
C TRP A 152 -1.04 10.54 15.06
N ARG A 153 -0.05 9.87 15.62
CA ARG A 153 -0.20 8.48 16.08
C ARG A 153 -1.29 8.35 17.14
N ASP A 154 -1.26 9.20 18.16
CA ASP A 154 -2.20 9.13 19.28
C ASP A 154 -3.63 9.44 18.80
N SER A 155 -3.81 10.39 17.88
CA SER A 155 -5.08 10.67 17.21
C SER A 155 -5.58 9.46 16.41
N MET A 156 -4.73 8.82 15.61
CA MET A 156 -5.13 7.66 14.81
C MET A 156 -5.46 6.43 15.66
N ARG A 157 -4.73 6.19 16.74
CA ARG A 157 -5.09 5.15 17.71
C ARG A 157 -6.47 5.36 18.30
N ALA A 158 -6.80 6.59 18.67
CA ALA A 158 -8.12 6.94 19.17
C ALA A 158 -9.20 6.69 18.11
N ASN A 159 -8.96 7.09 16.88
CA ASN A 159 -9.87 6.87 15.75
C ASN A 159 -10.11 5.39 15.48
N TYR A 160 -9.06 4.56 15.41
CA TYR A 160 -9.20 3.12 15.19
C TYR A 160 -9.95 2.42 16.34
N ARG A 161 -9.65 2.76 17.59
CA ARG A 161 -10.38 2.23 18.74
C ARG A 161 -11.86 2.59 18.68
N ARG A 162 -12.16 3.86 18.34
CA ARG A 162 -13.55 4.30 18.19
C ARG A 162 -14.28 3.59 17.04
N ALA A 163 -13.62 3.39 15.91
CA ALA A 163 -14.16 2.62 14.80
C ALA A 163 -14.48 1.18 15.20
N ALA A 164 -13.57 0.52 15.94
CA ALA A 164 -13.79 -0.82 16.45
C ALA A 164 -14.99 -0.92 17.42
N GLU A 165 -15.12 0.02 18.33
CA GLU A 165 -16.25 0.10 19.26
C GLU A 165 -17.59 0.22 18.53
N LEU A 166 -17.69 1.16 17.58
CA LEU A 166 -18.90 1.38 16.79
C LEU A 166 -19.29 0.15 15.98
N ALA A 167 -18.31 -0.49 15.33
CA ALA A 167 -18.55 -1.71 14.56
C ALA A 167 -19.06 -2.86 15.47
N ARG A 168 -18.47 -3.06 16.64
CA ARG A 168 -18.90 -4.08 17.62
C ARG A 168 -20.29 -3.82 18.18
N THR A 169 -20.63 -2.56 18.44
CA THR A 169 -21.96 -2.17 18.93
C THR A 169 -23.05 -2.49 17.92
N LYS A 170 -22.78 -2.33 16.64
CA LYS A 170 -23.75 -2.66 15.59
C LYS A 170 -23.92 -4.16 15.41
N LYS A 171 -22.85 -4.95 15.54
CA LYS A 171 -22.93 -6.42 15.48
C LYS A 171 -23.78 -7.02 16.62
N ALA A 172 -23.85 -6.35 17.76
CA ALA A 172 -24.59 -6.81 18.94
C ALA A 172 -26.11 -6.49 18.89
N ARG A 173 -26.55 -5.72 17.91
CA ARG A 173 -27.98 -5.39 17.65
C ARG A 173 -28.52 -6.27 16.54
#